data_ac8909dfb92cf5bf34dde66d521c3944
#
_entry.id   ac8909dfb92cf5bf34dde66d521c3944
#
_cell.length_a   1.000
_cell.length_b   1.000
_cell.length_c   1.000
_cell.angle_alpha   90.00
_cell.angle_beta   90.00
_cell.angle_gamma   90.00
#
_symmetry.space_group_name_H-M   'P 1'
#
loop_
_entity.id
_entity.type
_entity.pdbx_description
1 polymer ?
#
loop_
_entity_poly.entity_id
_entity_poly.type
_entity_poly.pdbx_seq_one_letter_code
_entity_poly.pdbx_strand_id
1 'polypeptide(L)'
;VKEIPQRATATKKKIEQVFIKARAPISLKLLYSKVAAELPRTAYSTVFRIVKKYEEQGKLMRVNWKDRGAFYEWADMPHHHHLVCEKCDEVTDVTDQVIAFNAQKVTSVTGFIITNHSVELGGICAPCQKK
;
A
#
# COMPACT_ATOMS: atom_id res chain seq x y z
N VAL A 1 -23.16 18.54 -13.07
CA VAL A 1 -22.40 17.71 -12.14
C VAL A 1 -23.34 16.70 -11.51
N LYS A 2 -23.06 15.43 -11.73
CA LYS A 2 -23.86 14.39 -11.10
C LYS A 2 -23.55 14.33 -9.62
N GLU A 3 -24.58 14.41 -8.78
CA GLU A 3 -24.40 14.22 -7.35
C GLU A 3 -23.91 12.80 -7.08
N ILE A 4 -22.93 12.69 -6.20
CA ILE A 4 -22.43 11.39 -5.74
C ILE A 4 -23.49 10.81 -4.79
N PRO A 5 -24.01 9.59 -5.06
CA PRO A 5 -24.96 8.97 -4.14
C PRO A 5 -24.40 8.92 -2.71
N GLN A 6 -25.26 9.15 -1.72
CA GLN A 6 -24.84 9.12 -0.31
C GLN A 6 -24.11 7.83 0.06
N ARG A 7 -24.57 6.71 -0.49
CA ARG A 7 -23.94 5.41 -0.23
C ARG A 7 -22.50 5.37 -0.75
N ALA A 8 -22.27 5.91 -1.96
CA ALA A 8 -20.92 5.99 -2.52
C ALA A 8 -20.02 6.93 -1.73
N THR A 9 -20.58 8.03 -1.20
CA THR A 9 -19.85 8.98 -0.37
C THR A 9 -19.39 8.32 0.93
N ALA A 10 -20.28 7.57 1.59
CA ALA A 10 -19.93 6.85 2.81
C ALA A 10 -18.84 5.81 2.56
N THR A 11 -18.94 5.08 1.44
CA THR A 11 -17.94 4.10 1.05
C THR A 11 -16.58 4.75 0.79
N LYS A 12 -16.56 5.88 0.07
CA LYS A 12 -15.32 6.62 -0.19
C LYS A 12 -14.66 7.09 1.11
N LYS A 13 -15.45 7.65 2.02
CA LYS A 13 -14.92 8.10 3.32
C LYS A 13 -14.32 6.95 4.10
N LYS A 14 -14.97 5.79 4.09
CA LYS A 14 -14.46 4.63 4.80
C LYS A 14 -13.16 4.13 4.17
N ILE A 15 -13.09 4.06 2.86
CA ILE A 15 -11.87 3.68 2.15
C ILE A 15 -10.72 4.61 2.52
N GLU A 16 -10.96 5.92 2.48
CA GLU A 16 -9.94 6.89 2.84
C GLU A 16 -9.47 6.71 4.28
N GLN A 17 -10.39 6.48 5.22
CA GLN A 17 -10.04 6.23 6.62
C GLN A 17 -9.17 5.00 6.78
N VAL A 18 -9.49 3.92 6.06
CA VAL A 18 -8.70 2.69 6.13
C VAL A 18 -7.27 2.95 5.67
N PHE A 19 -7.08 3.65 4.56
CA PHE A 19 -5.74 3.95 4.06
C PHE A 19 -4.97 4.93 4.95
N ILE A 20 -5.64 5.93 5.51
CA ILE A 20 -5.00 6.88 6.41
C ILE A 20 -4.48 6.20 7.67
N LYS A 21 -5.25 5.24 8.20
CA LYS A 21 -4.87 4.49 9.40
C LYS A 21 -3.89 3.36 9.12
N ALA A 22 -3.81 2.90 7.88
CA ALA A 22 -2.94 1.80 7.53
C ALA A 22 -1.48 2.25 7.58
N ARG A 23 -0.62 1.43 8.18
CA ARG A 23 0.82 1.68 8.25
C ARG A 23 1.60 0.84 7.25
N ALA A 24 0.90 0.16 6.36
CA ALA A 24 1.47 -0.70 5.35
C ALA A 24 0.51 -0.78 4.16
N PRO A 25 1.00 -1.14 2.97
CA PRO A 25 0.11 -1.37 1.84
C PRO A 25 -0.90 -2.46 2.15
N ILE A 26 -2.11 -2.33 1.62
CA ILE A 26 -3.18 -3.32 1.86
C ILE A 26 -3.72 -3.83 0.52
N SER A 27 -4.12 -5.10 0.53
CA SER A 27 -4.75 -5.72 -0.64
C SER A 27 -6.20 -5.27 -0.77
N LEU A 28 -6.76 -5.41 -1.98
CA LEU A 28 -8.20 -5.13 -2.19
C LEU A 28 -9.08 -6.01 -1.32
N LYS A 29 -8.68 -7.26 -1.13
CA LYS A 29 -9.44 -8.20 -0.30
C LYS A 29 -9.51 -7.72 1.15
N LEU A 30 -8.38 -7.30 1.71
CA LEU A 30 -8.36 -6.78 3.08
C LEU A 30 -9.13 -5.47 3.17
N LEU A 31 -8.96 -4.58 2.21
CA LEU A 31 -9.70 -3.32 2.16
C LEU A 31 -11.20 -3.59 2.16
N TYR A 32 -11.65 -4.48 1.28
CA TYR A 32 -13.08 -4.82 1.21
C TYR A 32 -13.59 -5.37 2.54
N SER A 33 -12.83 -6.25 3.18
CA SER A 33 -13.21 -6.80 4.48
C SER A 33 -13.42 -5.71 5.52
N LYS A 34 -12.52 -4.73 5.56
CA LYS A 34 -12.62 -3.63 6.52
C LYS A 34 -13.80 -2.70 6.22
N VAL A 35 -14.04 -2.43 4.95
CA VAL A 35 -15.17 -1.58 4.54
C VAL A 35 -16.49 -2.31 4.82
N ALA A 36 -16.61 -3.58 4.44
CA ALA A 36 -17.82 -4.35 4.63
C ALA A 36 -18.16 -4.60 6.10
N ALA A 37 -17.16 -4.59 6.98
CA ALA A 37 -17.41 -4.74 8.42
C ALA A 37 -18.29 -3.62 8.97
N GLU A 38 -18.16 -2.42 8.43
CA GLU A 38 -18.96 -1.26 8.85
C GLU A 38 -20.08 -0.91 7.87
N LEU A 39 -19.91 -1.27 6.59
CA LEU A 39 -20.89 -0.99 5.54
C LEU A 39 -21.19 -2.31 4.80
N PRO A 40 -21.98 -3.22 5.44
CA PRO A 40 -22.18 -4.58 4.92
C PRO A 40 -22.83 -4.68 3.54
N ARG A 41 -23.52 -3.63 3.09
CA ARG A 41 -24.18 -3.63 1.79
C ARG A 41 -23.28 -3.19 0.65
N THR A 42 -22.03 -2.85 0.95
CA THR A 42 -21.07 -2.42 -0.07
C THR A 42 -20.64 -3.60 -0.92
N ALA A 43 -20.78 -3.47 -2.24
CA ALA A 43 -20.33 -4.51 -3.17
C ALA A 43 -18.81 -4.40 -3.38
N TYR A 44 -18.16 -5.55 -3.60
CA TYR A 44 -16.73 -5.58 -3.92
C TYR A 44 -16.42 -4.73 -5.16
N SER A 45 -17.27 -4.80 -6.19
CA SER A 45 -17.07 -4.03 -7.41
C SER A 45 -17.08 -2.52 -7.17
N THR A 46 -17.84 -2.05 -6.20
CA THR A 46 -17.85 -0.64 -5.83
C THR A 46 -16.52 -0.21 -5.25
N VAL A 47 -15.97 -1.00 -4.33
CA VAL A 47 -14.66 -0.74 -3.73
C VAL A 47 -13.57 -0.76 -4.81
N PHE A 48 -13.60 -1.77 -5.68
CA PHE A 48 -12.64 -1.89 -6.78
C PHE A 48 -12.64 -0.65 -7.67
N ARG A 49 -13.82 -0.17 -8.07
CA ARG A 49 -13.95 1.02 -8.93
C ARG A 49 -13.41 2.28 -8.26
N ILE A 50 -13.68 2.44 -6.98
CA ILE A 50 -13.19 3.61 -6.23
C ILE A 50 -11.67 3.58 -6.13
N VAL A 51 -11.09 2.41 -5.83
CA VAL A 51 -9.63 2.25 -5.75
C VAL A 51 -8.99 2.55 -7.11
N LYS A 52 -9.54 2.02 -8.20
CA LYS A 52 -9.03 2.28 -9.54
C LYS A 52 -9.07 3.76 -9.88
N LYS A 53 -10.13 4.43 -9.52
CA LYS A 53 -10.26 5.87 -9.74
C LYS A 53 -9.21 6.65 -8.97
N TYR A 54 -8.99 6.30 -7.70
CA TYR A 54 -7.95 6.94 -6.90
C TYR A 54 -6.55 6.66 -7.45
N GLU A 55 -6.31 5.47 -7.96
CA GLU A 55 -5.05 5.15 -8.63
C GLU A 55 -4.84 6.02 -9.86
N GLU A 56 -5.86 6.16 -10.71
CA GLU A 56 -5.81 7.00 -11.89
C GLU A 56 -5.58 8.47 -11.55
N GLN A 57 -6.11 8.92 -10.42
CA GLN A 57 -5.94 10.30 -9.95
C GLN A 57 -4.60 10.53 -9.24
N GLY A 58 -3.80 9.49 -9.07
CA GLY A 58 -2.52 9.57 -8.37
C GLY A 58 -2.63 9.64 -6.86
N LYS A 59 -3.80 9.38 -6.30
CA LYS A 59 -4.01 9.39 -4.84
C LYS A 59 -3.59 8.10 -4.17
N LEU A 60 -3.68 6.98 -4.88
CA LEU A 60 -3.24 5.68 -4.41
C LEU A 60 -2.15 5.15 -5.33
N MET A 61 -1.16 4.50 -4.75
CA MET A 61 -0.11 3.82 -5.49
C MET A 61 -0.25 2.32 -5.35
N ARG A 62 0.00 1.62 -6.45
CA ARG A 62 -0.02 0.16 -6.45
C ARG A 62 1.38 -0.35 -6.18
N VAL A 63 1.47 -1.31 -5.26
CA VAL A 63 2.69 -2.05 -4.97
C VAL A 63 2.43 -3.50 -5.36
N ASN A 64 3.19 -4.03 -6.29
CA ASN A 64 3.03 -5.43 -6.72
C ASN A 64 4.06 -6.30 -6.01
N TRP A 65 3.58 -7.29 -5.27
CA TRP A 65 4.44 -8.30 -4.66
C TRP A 65 4.41 -9.55 -5.53
N LYS A 66 5.51 -9.87 -6.16
CA LYS A 66 5.70 -11.10 -6.95
C LYS A 66 4.42 -11.94 -7.11
N ASP A 67 4.25 -12.98 -6.27
CA ASP A 67 3.13 -13.92 -6.36
C ASP A 67 1.92 -13.54 -5.53
N ARG A 68 1.96 -12.41 -4.82
CA ARG A 68 0.92 -12.01 -3.88
C ARG A 68 -0.06 -10.99 -4.44
N GLY A 69 0.21 -10.52 -5.65
CA GLY A 69 -0.67 -9.60 -6.36
C GLY A 69 -0.49 -8.14 -5.96
N ALA A 70 -1.52 -7.36 -6.17
CA ALA A 70 -1.48 -5.92 -5.98
C ALA A 70 -1.88 -5.51 -4.57
N PHE A 71 -1.09 -4.65 -3.98
CA PHE A 71 -1.38 -3.96 -2.73
C PHE A 71 -1.43 -2.47 -3.04
N TYR A 72 -2.12 -1.71 -2.21
CA TYR A 72 -2.29 -0.28 -2.41
C TYR A 72 -1.95 0.49 -1.16
N GLU A 73 -1.41 1.71 -1.36
CA GLU A 73 -1.13 2.62 -0.26
C GLU A 73 -1.39 4.06 -0.68
N TRP A 74 -1.58 4.93 0.29
CA TRP A 74 -1.84 6.34 0.03
C TRP A 74 -0.58 7.01 -0.52
N ALA A 75 -0.69 7.73 -1.64
CA ALA A 75 0.46 8.28 -2.35
C ALA A 75 1.18 9.39 -1.60
N ASP A 76 0.50 10.06 -0.67
CA ASP A 76 1.07 11.16 0.09
C ASP A 76 1.95 10.73 1.26
N MET A 77 2.13 9.43 1.44
CA MET A 77 2.99 8.93 2.52
C MET A 77 4.45 9.29 2.26
N PRO A 78 5.24 9.58 3.32
CA PRO A 78 6.66 9.81 3.16
C PRO A 78 7.35 8.65 2.47
N HIS A 79 8.46 8.94 1.79
CA HIS A 79 9.22 7.91 1.08
C HIS A 79 9.59 6.76 2.02
N HIS A 80 9.32 5.53 1.60
CA HIS A 80 9.56 4.35 2.39
C HIS A 80 9.71 3.13 1.48
N HIS A 81 10.15 2.03 2.06
CA HIS A 81 10.27 0.75 1.39
C HIS A 81 9.50 -0.30 2.17
N HIS A 82 9.37 -1.49 1.64
CA HIS A 82 8.50 -2.52 2.22
C HIS A 82 9.30 -3.75 2.63
N LEU A 83 8.90 -4.32 3.77
CA LEU A 83 9.41 -5.58 4.29
C LEU A 83 8.24 -6.53 4.46
N VAL A 84 8.31 -7.70 3.82
CA VAL A 84 7.22 -8.68 3.82
C VAL A 84 7.65 -9.95 4.53
N CYS A 85 6.82 -10.44 5.45
CA CYS A 85 7.05 -11.74 6.07
C CYS A 85 6.64 -12.84 5.10
N GLU A 86 7.55 -13.75 4.81
CA GLU A 86 7.31 -14.85 3.88
C GLU A 86 6.36 -15.91 4.46
N LYS A 87 6.18 -15.94 5.78
CA LYS A 87 5.30 -16.91 6.44
C LYS A 87 3.88 -16.40 6.64
N CYS A 88 3.72 -15.19 7.16
CA CYS A 88 2.39 -14.67 7.48
C CYS A 88 1.90 -13.55 6.57
N ASP A 89 2.72 -13.14 5.60
CA ASP A 89 2.41 -12.08 4.62
C ASP A 89 2.26 -10.68 5.22
N GLU A 90 2.64 -10.49 6.48
CA GLU A 90 2.60 -9.16 7.07
C GLU A 90 3.56 -8.23 6.35
N VAL A 91 3.10 -7.01 6.06
CA VAL A 91 3.91 -5.98 5.39
C VAL A 91 4.22 -4.88 6.39
N THR A 92 5.48 -4.49 6.47
CA THR A 92 5.95 -3.41 7.34
C THR A 92 6.73 -2.41 6.51
N ASP A 93 6.57 -1.12 6.81
CA ASP A 93 7.33 -0.08 6.15
C ASP A 93 8.67 0.11 6.81
N VAL A 94 9.69 0.36 5.99
CA VAL A 94 11.03 0.71 6.47
C VAL A 94 11.54 1.93 5.70
N THR A 95 12.37 2.73 6.36
CA THR A 95 12.91 3.95 5.76
C THR A 95 14.31 3.72 5.18
N ASP A 96 14.78 4.68 4.37
CA ASP A 96 16.15 4.64 3.83
C ASP A 96 17.19 4.55 4.94
N GLN A 97 16.93 5.17 6.08
CA GLN A 97 17.86 5.13 7.21
C GLN A 97 18.03 3.73 7.75
N VAL A 98 16.94 2.98 7.84
CA VAL A 98 16.98 1.60 8.35
C VAL A 98 17.76 0.69 7.41
N ILE A 99 17.55 0.84 6.09
CA ILE A 99 18.24 -0.01 5.10
C ILE A 99 19.60 0.57 4.65
N ALA A 100 19.98 1.73 5.20
CA ALA A 100 21.26 2.40 4.88
C ALA A 100 21.46 2.68 3.39
N PHE A 101 20.39 3.08 2.68
CA PHE A 101 20.49 3.42 1.28
C PHE A 101 21.22 4.76 1.09
N ASN A 102 22.16 4.80 0.14
CA ASN A 102 22.92 6.01 -0.17
C ASN A 102 23.06 6.19 -1.69
N ALA A 103 22.26 7.13 -2.24
CA ALA A 103 22.24 7.40 -3.67
C ALA A 103 23.60 7.93 -4.17
N GLN A 104 24.29 8.76 -3.38
CA GLN A 104 25.59 9.30 -3.77
C GLN A 104 26.64 8.21 -3.93
N LYS A 105 26.61 7.21 -3.08
CA LYS A 105 27.54 6.09 -3.18
C LYS A 105 27.28 5.28 -4.44
N VAL A 106 26.03 5.04 -4.77
CA VAL A 106 25.67 4.35 -6.02
C VAL A 106 26.16 5.15 -7.23
N THR A 107 25.92 6.46 -7.22
CA THR A 107 26.37 7.35 -8.30
C THR A 107 27.90 7.33 -8.43
N SER A 108 28.63 7.36 -7.31
CA SER A 108 30.11 7.38 -7.35
C SER A 108 30.70 6.10 -7.93
N VAL A 109 30.04 4.95 -7.70
CA VAL A 109 30.52 3.66 -8.21
C VAL A 109 30.11 3.45 -9.68
N THR A 110 28.91 3.86 -10.06
CA THR A 110 28.32 3.52 -11.36
C THR A 110 28.27 4.66 -12.37
N GLY A 111 28.36 5.91 -11.89
CA GLY A 111 28.18 7.10 -12.73
C GLY A 111 26.74 7.45 -13.03
N PHE A 112 25.77 6.68 -12.53
CA PHE A 112 24.36 6.95 -12.76
C PHE A 112 23.85 8.09 -11.89
N ILE A 113 22.97 8.90 -12.45
CA ILE A 113 22.17 9.85 -11.65
C ILE A 113 20.93 9.11 -11.22
N ILE A 114 20.77 8.95 -9.90
CA ILE A 114 19.62 8.19 -9.36
C ILE A 114 18.39 9.09 -9.32
N THR A 115 17.37 8.75 -10.09
CA THR A 115 16.12 9.52 -10.15
C THR A 115 15.01 8.93 -9.27
N ASN A 116 15.09 7.65 -8.97
CA ASN A 116 14.12 6.98 -8.08
C ASN A 116 14.75 5.69 -7.57
N HIS A 117 14.19 5.17 -6.50
CA HIS A 117 14.59 3.85 -5.99
C HIS A 117 13.47 3.26 -5.15
N SER A 118 13.43 1.94 -5.11
CA SER A 118 12.55 1.20 -4.22
C SER A 118 13.26 -0.07 -3.82
N VAL A 119 13.08 -0.47 -2.57
CA VAL A 119 13.67 -1.71 -2.05
C VAL A 119 12.56 -2.54 -1.42
N GLU A 120 12.54 -3.81 -1.79
CA GLU A 120 11.60 -4.77 -1.23
C GLU A 120 12.40 -5.86 -0.55
N LEU A 121 12.13 -6.06 0.73
CA LEU A 121 12.84 -7.07 1.52
C LEU A 121 11.87 -8.17 1.93
N GLY A 122 12.27 -9.41 1.76
CA GLY A 122 11.55 -10.57 2.26
C GLY A 122 12.28 -11.13 3.47
N GLY A 123 11.51 -11.60 4.44
CA GLY A 123 12.11 -12.17 5.64
C GLY A 123 11.09 -12.89 6.50
N ILE A 124 11.43 -13.14 7.73
CA ILE A 124 10.57 -13.82 8.70
C ILE A 124 10.35 -12.86 9.87
N CYS A 125 9.10 -12.45 10.10
CA CYS A 125 8.82 -11.54 11.19
C CYS A 125 9.08 -12.17 12.55
N ALA A 126 9.26 -11.32 13.58
CA ALA A 126 9.62 -11.79 14.90
C ALA A 126 8.66 -12.85 15.46
N PRO A 127 7.31 -12.65 15.42
CA PRO A 127 6.41 -13.70 15.87
C PRO A 127 6.55 -15.02 15.12
N CYS A 128 6.80 -14.98 13.81
CA CYS A 128 6.91 -16.21 13.00
C CYS A 128 8.21 -16.97 13.29
N GLN A 129 9.26 -16.30 13.77
CA GLN A 129 10.50 -16.98 14.14
C GLN A 129 10.32 -17.89 15.34
N LYS A 130 9.32 -17.62 16.17
CA LYS A 130 9.05 -18.37 17.39
C LYS A 130 8.13 -19.56 17.19
N LYS A 131 7.64 -19.75 15.97
CA LYS A 131 6.72 -20.86 15.65
C LYS A 131 7.46 -22.05 15.08
#